data_b77f34a151810651734f34ef28b682b1
#
_entry.id   b77f34a151810651734f34ef28b682b1
#
_cell.length_a   1.000
_cell.length_b   1.000
_cell.length_c   1.000
_cell.angle_alpha   90.00
_cell.angle_beta   90.00
_cell.angle_gamma   90.00
#
_symmetry.space_group_name_H-M   'P 1'
#
loop_
_entity.id
_entity.type
_entity.pdbx_description
1 polymer ?
#
loop_
_entity_poly.entity_id
_entity_poly.type
_entity_poly.pdbx_seq_one_letter_code
_entity_poly.pdbx_strand_id
1 'polypeptide(L)'
;MKKWLALLLVVIMAFSLFACSGGNSNNSPSPNNSGTSGGSDTSSPASSGTGSPGSSETSSPPAGSNNDSSAGLDGTVDHFARDPYTISYVYGNSAPINIGFTQALEDFGKRMNFTVKSTGADFDPARVLEIIQADIDLGVDGFLINVMSETYPREHEMLREAGIPYINVMGPYFDAQGNNMAPAVAFNGYQAGSDITDWWLDNYPAYLGDADLSSIGFMVVTFTVALEFTERSDGALDRFRELHPELEDNIYYVDLTNFSMDIAYDSVAATVSGNAEIEKWVIFAVAEDFAVGANRAVESLNRVGSIIVLTTGNDVAFEEWGNNATPQLVALVPVWKTSMMGAAAEGIIALVDGRETEDTLWKELRRPNDVATLFYVETEVVTRDTYRDFIARIDAQFGIS
;
A
#
# COMPACT_ATOMS: atom_id res chain seq x y z
N MET A 1 -41.68 -13.97 -19.38
CA MET A 1 -40.25 -13.60 -19.43
C MET A 1 -39.68 -13.68 -20.85
N LYS A 2 -40.30 -13.03 -21.86
CA LYS A 2 -39.82 -13.01 -23.25
C LYS A 2 -40.16 -11.72 -24.01
N LYS A 3 -40.39 -10.60 -23.30
CA LYS A 3 -40.77 -9.30 -23.95
C LYS A 3 -39.89 -8.13 -23.51
N TRP A 4 -38.77 -8.33 -22.78
CA TRP A 4 -37.87 -7.25 -22.33
C TRP A 4 -36.48 -7.25 -22.98
N LEU A 5 -36.23 -8.17 -23.95
CA LEU A 5 -34.95 -8.29 -24.64
C LEU A 5 -34.88 -7.51 -25.96
N ALA A 6 -35.93 -6.84 -26.36
CA ALA A 6 -36.01 -6.18 -27.69
C ALA A 6 -35.82 -4.64 -27.64
N LEU A 7 -35.61 -4.03 -26.47
CA LEU A 7 -35.50 -2.56 -26.34
C LEU A 7 -34.06 -2.06 -26.05
N LEU A 8 -33.09 -2.96 -25.94
CA LEU A 8 -31.68 -2.60 -25.62
C LEU A 8 -30.77 -2.51 -26.85
N LEU A 9 -31.29 -2.72 -28.05
CA LEU A 9 -30.48 -2.80 -29.28
C LEU A 9 -30.64 -1.62 -30.24
N VAL A 10 -31.34 -0.53 -29.83
CA VAL A 10 -31.63 0.63 -30.71
C VAL A 10 -30.89 1.92 -30.26
N VAL A 11 -30.14 1.92 -29.16
CA VAL A 11 -29.45 3.14 -28.66
C VAL A 11 -27.96 3.23 -29.05
N ILE A 12 -27.37 2.24 -29.70
CA ILE A 12 -25.91 2.21 -30.01
C ILE A 12 -25.58 2.72 -31.43
N MET A 13 -26.54 3.26 -32.21
CA MET A 13 -26.26 3.73 -33.57
C MET A 13 -26.58 5.21 -33.80
N ALA A 14 -26.11 6.13 -32.98
CA ALA A 14 -26.21 7.55 -33.29
C ALA A 14 -25.16 8.41 -32.58
N PHE A 15 -23.87 8.19 -32.81
CA PHE A 15 -22.84 9.22 -32.60
C PHE A 15 -21.56 8.84 -33.36
N SER A 16 -21.61 9.02 -34.66
CA SER A 16 -20.42 9.16 -35.49
C SER A 16 -20.79 10.13 -36.61
N LEU A 17 -20.26 11.34 -36.53
CA LEU A 17 -19.98 12.29 -37.61
C LEU A 17 -19.88 13.72 -37.03
N PHE A 18 -18.69 14.14 -36.67
CA PHE A 18 -18.22 15.51 -36.99
C PHE A 18 -16.69 15.48 -36.91
N ALA A 19 -16.10 15.50 -38.08
CA ALA A 19 -14.68 15.70 -38.30
C ALA A 19 -14.45 17.04 -38.97
N CYS A 20 -13.26 17.61 -38.70
CA CYS A 20 -12.51 18.60 -39.48
C CYS A 20 -12.82 20.09 -39.34
N SER A 21 -11.80 20.79 -38.87
CA SER A 21 -11.11 21.95 -39.46
C SER A 21 -10.38 22.69 -38.32
N GLY A 22 -9.09 22.86 -38.21
CA GLY A 22 -8.10 23.36 -39.15
C GLY A 22 -7.52 24.65 -38.58
N GLY A 23 -6.20 24.80 -38.39
CA GLY A 23 -5.62 26.12 -38.13
C GLY A 23 -4.32 26.15 -37.32
N ASN A 24 -3.26 26.16 -38.02
CA ASN A 24 -1.83 26.38 -37.80
C ASN A 24 -1.47 27.71 -37.08
N SER A 25 -0.41 27.77 -36.22
CA SER A 25 0.72 28.72 -36.31
C SER A 25 1.56 28.80 -35.04
N ASN A 26 2.78 28.35 -35.16
CA ASN A 26 4.09 28.91 -34.74
C ASN A 26 4.18 30.01 -33.66
N ASN A 27 5.05 29.81 -32.64
CA ASN A 27 6.34 30.51 -32.50
C ASN A 27 6.97 30.28 -31.11
N SER A 28 8.19 29.73 -31.10
CA SER A 28 9.17 29.97 -30.04
C SER A 28 9.79 31.37 -30.19
N PRO A 29 10.43 31.97 -29.15
CA PRO A 29 11.86 31.64 -28.86
C PRO A 29 12.27 31.77 -27.39
N SER A 30 13.34 31.04 -27.06
CA SER A 30 14.23 31.33 -25.92
C SER A 30 15.03 32.63 -26.14
N PRO A 31 15.59 33.22 -25.04
CA PRO A 31 17.05 33.30 -25.02
C PRO A 31 17.74 33.04 -23.68
N ASN A 32 18.94 32.49 -23.81
CA ASN A 32 20.08 32.50 -22.90
C ASN A 32 20.31 33.79 -22.12
N ASN A 33 20.85 33.73 -20.89
CA ASN A 33 22.16 34.35 -20.65
C ASN A 33 22.87 33.85 -19.37
N SER A 34 24.14 33.73 -19.54
CA SER A 34 25.27 33.35 -18.71
C SER A 34 25.69 34.39 -17.67
N GLY A 35 26.45 33.96 -16.64
CA GLY A 35 27.36 34.83 -15.86
C GLY A 35 27.65 34.28 -14.45
N THR A 36 28.67 33.56 -14.28
CA THR A 36 30.05 33.71 -13.70
C THR A 36 30.18 34.07 -12.23
N SER A 37 30.84 33.14 -11.52
CA SER A 37 32.05 33.25 -10.67
C SER A 37 32.03 33.84 -9.26
N GLY A 38 32.78 33.14 -8.38
CA GLY A 38 33.46 33.60 -7.15
C GLY A 38 33.07 32.77 -5.93
N GLY A 39 33.84 31.97 -5.39
CA GLY A 39 35.13 31.68 -4.90
C GLY A 39 35.39 32.23 -3.49
N SER A 40 35.56 31.35 -2.47
CA SER A 40 36.64 31.47 -1.46
C SER A 40 36.33 30.63 -0.21
N ASP A 41 37.19 29.69 0.02
CA ASP A 41 37.79 29.10 1.21
C ASP A 41 37.54 29.77 2.59
N THR A 42 37.38 28.95 3.65
CA THR A 42 38.38 28.78 4.72
C THR A 42 37.91 27.91 5.90
N SER A 43 38.66 26.83 6.12
CA SER A 43 39.21 26.28 7.38
C SER A 43 38.37 25.97 8.63
N SER A 44 38.51 24.71 9.05
CA SER A 44 38.36 24.18 10.43
C SER A 44 39.31 24.84 11.47
N PRO A 45 39.07 24.64 12.79
CA PRO A 45 39.81 23.59 13.46
C PRO A 45 39.06 22.77 14.53
N ALA A 46 39.67 21.64 14.84
CA ALA A 46 39.34 20.67 15.86
C ALA A 46 39.59 21.18 17.30
N SER A 47 38.85 20.59 18.28
CA SER A 47 39.37 20.44 19.64
C SER A 47 38.72 19.25 20.36
N SER A 48 39.58 18.46 20.91
CA SER A 48 39.47 17.27 21.73
C SER A 48 38.87 17.47 23.12
N GLY A 49 38.26 16.43 23.70
CA GLY A 49 37.96 16.39 25.14
C GLY A 49 37.44 15.02 25.60
N THR A 50 38.29 14.26 26.22
CA THR A 50 38.18 12.99 26.92
C THR A 50 37.23 12.97 28.14
N GLY A 51 36.60 11.81 28.43
CA GLY A 51 36.06 11.52 29.75
C GLY A 51 35.04 10.36 29.82
N SER A 52 35.47 9.17 30.13
CA SER A 52 34.70 8.04 30.74
C SER A 52 35.11 7.99 32.25
N PRO A 53 34.44 7.32 33.18
CA PRO A 53 33.52 6.17 33.15
C PRO A 53 32.34 6.26 34.15
N GLY A 54 31.42 5.26 34.08
CA GLY A 54 30.46 5.06 35.16
C GLY A 54 29.44 3.94 34.84
N SER A 55 29.75 2.73 35.23
CA SER A 55 28.88 1.56 35.26
C SER A 55 27.74 1.71 36.26
N SER A 56 26.52 1.35 35.88
CA SER A 56 25.51 0.83 36.82
C SER A 56 24.62 -0.19 36.15
N GLU A 57 24.73 -1.42 36.61
CA GLU A 57 23.83 -2.53 36.36
C GLU A 57 22.41 -2.20 36.83
N THR A 58 21.41 -2.44 36.01
CA THR A 58 20.04 -2.59 36.47
C THR A 58 19.33 -3.68 35.68
N SER A 59 18.91 -4.64 36.47
CA SER A 59 18.10 -5.85 36.28
C SER A 59 17.07 -5.83 35.13
N SER A 60 17.11 -6.92 34.34
CA SER A 60 16.09 -7.36 33.36
C SER A 60 14.74 -7.68 34.01
N PRO A 61 13.61 -7.32 33.40
CA PRO A 61 12.31 -7.89 33.72
C PRO A 61 12.11 -9.26 33.05
N PRO A 62 11.20 -10.12 33.57
CA PRO A 62 11.05 -11.48 33.10
C PRO A 62 10.38 -11.60 31.73
N ALA A 63 10.82 -12.61 30.99
CA ALA A 63 10.33 -13.01 29.68
C ALA A 63 8.82 -13.31 29.70
N GLY A 64 8.05 -12.50 28.99
CA GLY A 64 6.69 -12.82 28.53
C GLY A 64 6.80 -13.69 27.27
N SER A 65 5.95 -14.69 27.18
CA SER A 65 5.89 -15.64 26.06
C SER A 65 5.60 -14.88 24.75
N ASN A 66 6.63 -14.72 23.93
CA ASN A 66 6.52 -14.21 22.58
C ASN A 66 6.04 -15.35 21.68
N ASN A 67 4.88 -15.18 21.07
CA ASN A 67 4.59 -15.82 19.79
C ASN A 67 5.50 -15.13 18.78
N ASP A 68 6.70 -15.65 18.61
CA ASP A 68 7.62 -15.28 17.55
C ASP A 68 7.14 -15.85 16.23
N SER A 69 6.24 -15.12 15.55
CA SER A 69 6.11 -15.17 14.10
C SER A 69 7.03 -14.11 13.49
N SER A 70 8.31 -14.13 13.86
CA SER A 70 9.32 -13.32 13.21
C SER A 70 9.65 -13.97 11.87
N ALA A 71 9.07 -13.46 10.78
CA ALA A 71 9.68 -13.52 9.45
C ALA A 71 10.94 -12.63 9.49
N GLY A 72 11.92 -12.99 10.31
CA GLY A 72 13.23 -12.38 10.34
C GLY A 72 14.14 -13.14 9.39
N LEU A 73 15.06 -12.45 8.70
CA LEU A 73 16.06 -13.08 7.86
C LEU A 73 16.66 -14.28 8.59
N ASP A 74 16.51 -15.50 8.02
CA ASP A 74 17.11 -16.71 8.58
C ASP A 74 18.64 -16.55 8.55
N GLY A 75 19.19 -16.09 9.68
CA GLY A 75 20.64 -15.89 9.86
C GLY A 75 21.46 -17.17 9.78
N THR A 76 20.82 -18.33 9.57
CA THR A 76 21.50 -19.62 9.38
C THR A 76 21.90 -19.89 7.94
N VAL A 77 21.36 -19.13 6.97
CA VAL A 77 21.62 -19.31 5.53
C VAL A 77 22.76 -18.40 5.07
N ASP A 78 23.84 -19.00 4.57
CA ASP A 78 24.93 -18.26 3.90
C ASP A 78 24.55 -18.01 2.42
N HIS A 79 23.86 -16.90 2.15
CA HIS A 79 23.46 -16.52 0.80
C HIS A 79 24.63 -16.23 -0.14
N PHE A 80 25.83 -15.96 0.40
CA PHE A 80 27.03 -15.67 -0.39
C PHE A 80 27.85 -16.90 -0.75
N ALA A 81 27.41 -18.09 -0.29
CA ALA A 81 28.00 -19.35 -0.70
C ALA A 81 27.67 -19.77 -2.15
N ARG A 82 26.79 -19.04 -2.83
CA ARG A 82 26.33 -19.24 -4.21
C ARG A 82 26.49 -18.00 -5.07
N ASP A 83 26.39 -18.16 -6.38
CA ASP A 83 26.30 -17.03 -7.31
C ASP A 83 25.00 -16.21 -7.05
N PRO A 84 25.00 -14.91 -7.37
CA PRO A 84 23.82 -14.06 -7.18
C PRO A 84 22.70 -14.48 -8.10
N TYR A 85 21.47 -14.53 -7.58
CA TYR A 85 20.26 -14.72 -8.39
C TYR A 85 19.82 -13.40 -9.02
N THR A 86 19.00 -13.50 -10.07
CA THR A 86 18.26 -12.39 -10.66
C THR A 86 16.77 -12.59 -10.42
N ILE A 87 16.17 -11.71 -9.62
CA ILE A 87 14.73 -11.72 -9.33
C ILE A 87 14.04 -10.63 -10.13
N SER A 88 13.06 -11.01 -10.96
CA SER A 88 12.22 -10.06 -11.67
C SER A 88 11.10 -9.56 -10.74
N TYR A 89 10.96 -8.22 -10.62
CA TYR A 89 9.81 -7.59 -9.98
C TYR A 89 8.98 -6.87 -11.04
N VAL A 90 7.81 -7.42 -11.33
CA VAL A 90 6.85 -6.87 -12.30
C VAL A 90 5.73 -6.18 -11.55
N TYR A 91 5.48 -4.90 -11.86
CA TYR A 91 4.47 -4.10 -11.16
C TYR A 91 3.57 -3.31 -12.11
N GLY A 92 2.35 -2.98 -11.61
CA GLY A 92 1.31 -2.38 -12.42
C GLY A 92 1.60 -0.96 -12.89
N ASN A 93 2.17 -0.11 -12.01
CA ASN A 93 2.46 1.31 -12.34
C ASN A 93 3.63 1.85 -11.52
N SER A 94 4.11 3.05 -11.88
CA SER A 94 5.20 3.75 -11.21
C SER A 94 4.73 4.62 -10.02
N ALA A 95 3.70 4.18 -9.28
CA ALA A 95 3.28 4.84 -8.05
C ALA A 95 4.40 4.79 -6.97
N PRO A 96 4.46 5.75 -6.05
CA PRO A 96 5.48 5.81 -4.99
C PRO A 96 5.66 4.50 -4.22
N ILE A 97 4.58 3.78 -3.95
CA ILE A 97 4.62 2.48 -3.27
C ILE A 97 5.47 1.45 -4.03
N ASN A 98 5.33 1.35 -5.36
CA ASN A 98 6.10 0.40 -6.17
C ASN A 98 7.57 0.79 -6.28
N ILE A 99 7.87 2.09 -6.27
CA ILE A 99 9.24 2.61 -6.17
C ILE A 99 9.84 2.23 -4.81
N GLY A 100 9.10 2.43 -3.73
CA GLY A 100 9.50 2.02 -2.38
C GLY A 100 9.72 0.51 -2.25
N PHE A 101 8.88 -0.30 -2.87
CA PHE A 101 9.03 -1.77 -2.91
C PHE A 101 10.28 -2.18 -3.69
N THR A 102 10.56 -1.55 -4.83
CA THR A 102 11.80 -1.79 -5.59
C THR A 102 13.03 -1.48 -4.74
N GLN A 103 13.07 -0.35 -4.06
CA GLN A 103 14.19 0.04 -3.19
C GLN A 103 14.38 -0.95 -2.04
N ALA A 104 13.31 -1.36 -1.39
CA ALA A 104 13.36 -2.36 -0.33
C ALA A 104 13.90 -3.70 -0.85
N LEU A 105 13.44 -4.17 -2.02
CA LEU A 105 13.95 -5.39 -2.65
C LEU A 105 15.44 -5.29 -2.99
N GLU A 106 15.90 -4.16 -3.50
CA GLU A 106 17.34 -3.93 -3.79
C GLU A 106 18.18 -4.00 -2.51
N ASP A 107 17.68 -3.50 -1.39
CA ASP A 107 18.35 -3.58 -0.09
C ASP A 107 18.37 -5.01 0.44
N PHE A 108 17.28 -5.77 0.31
CA PHE A 108 17.27 -7.22 0.59
C PHE A 108 18.22 -7.98 -0.35
N GLY A 109 18.28 -7.60 -1.63
CA GLY A 109 19.19 -8.20 -2.62
C GLY A 109 20.66 -8.11 -2.21
N LYS A 110 21.09 -6.97 -1.69
CA LYS A 110 22.47 -6.78 -1.15
C LYS A 110 22.78 -7.72 0.01
N ARG A 111 21.79 -8.11 0.78
CA ARG A 111 21.92 -8.93 1.99
C ARG A 111 21.72 -10.42 1.70
N MET A 112 20.88 -10.75 0.74
CA MET A 112 20.51 -12.12 0.38
C MET A 112 21.15 -12.56 -0.96
N ASN A 113 22.11 -11.81 -1.47
CA ASN A 113 22.87 -12.08 -2.70
C ASN A 113 21.96 -12.33 -3.92
N PHE A 114 21.12 -11.34 -4.25
CA PHE A 114 20.36 -11.31 -5.50
C PHE A 114 20.31 -9.89 -6.08
N THR A 115 20.07 -9.81 -7.39
CA THR A 115 19.82 -8.57 -8.11
C THR A 115 18.34 -8.47 -8.48
N VAL A 116 17.81 -7.24 -8.53
CA VAL A 116 16.41 -6.99 -8.87
C VAL A 116 16.33 -6.43 -10.29
N LYS A 117 15.53 -7.06 -11.15
CA LYS A 117 15.08 -6.51 -12.42
C LYS A 117 13.67 -5.99 -12.27
N SER A 118 13.51 -4.70 -12.08
CA SER A 118 12.22 -4.06 -11.79
C SER A 118 11.60 -3.46 -13.07
N THR A 119 10.36 -3.79 -13.40
CA THR A 119 9.71 -3.34 -14.64
C THR A 119 8.23 -3.04 -14.43
N GLY A 120 7.81 -1.82 -14.78
CA GLY A 120 6.41 -1.38 -14.74
C GLY A 120 5.65 -1.71 -16.03
N ALA A 121 4.40 -2.12 -15.89
CA ALA A 121 3.54 -2.50 -17.01
C ALA A 121 2.51 -1.41 -17.40
N ASP A 122 2.47 -0.27 -16.69
CA ASP A 122 1.57 0.87 -16.95
C ASP A 122 0.08 0.47 -16.99
N PHE A 123 -0.32 -0.50 -16.16
CA PHE A 123 -1.66 -1.10 -16.13
C PHE A 123 -2.11 -1.74 -17.46
N ASP A 124 -1.16 -2.13 -18.31
CA ASP A 124 -1.44 -2.84 -19.56
C ASP A 124 -1.27 -4.35 -19.37
N PRO A 125 -2.37 -5.14 -19.41
CA PRO A 125 -2.32 -6.59 -19.23
C PRO A 125 -1.46 -7.30 -20.28
N ALA A 126 -1.44 -6.83 -21.53
CA ALA A 126 -0.62 -7.41 -22.58
C ALA A 126 0.86 -7.19 -22.29
N ARG A 127 1.21 -5.99 -21.84
CA ARG A 127 2.58 -5.63 -21.45
C ARG A 127 3.08 -6.44 -20.24
N VAL A 128 2.22 -6.76 -19.27
CA VAL A 128 2.58 -7.66 -18.16
C VAL A 128 3.08 -8.99 -18.72
N LEU A 129 2.32 -9.62 -19.60
CA LEU A 129 2.67 -10.92 -20.17
C LEU A 129 3.91 -10.86 -21.07
N GLU A 130 4.11 -9.77 -21.82
CA GLU A 130 5.32 -9.53 -22.62
C GLU A 130 6.56 -9.40 -21.72
N ILE A 131 6.47 -8.69 -20.60
CA ILE A 131 7.56 -8.53 -19.62
C ILE A 131 7.92 -9.89 -19.03
N ILE A 132 6.92 -10.66 -18.58
CA ILE A 132 7.14 -11.99 -18.01
C ILE A 132 7.82 -12.90 -19.03
N GLN A 133 7.34 -12.95 -20.28
CA GLN A 133 7.95 -13.76 -21.32
C GLN A 133 9.40 -13.35 -21.60
N ALA A 134 9.66 -12.04 -21.72
CA ALA A 134 11.01 -11.54 -21.95
C ALA A 134 11.97 -11.89 -20.81
N ASP A 135 11.50 -11.89 -19.56
CA ASP A 135 12.29 -12.21 -18.39
C ASP A 135 12.52 -13.72 -18.25
N ILE A 136 11.55 -14.55 -18.64
CA ILE A 136 11.74 -16.00 -18.81
C ILE A 136 12.85 -16.28 -19.84
N ASP A 137 12.79 -15.61 -20.99
CA ASP A 137 13.77 -15.78 -22.06
C ASP A 137 15.17 -15.28 -21.66
N LEU A 138 15.26 -14.31 -20.76
CA LEU A 138 16.52 -13.83 -20.17
C LEU A 138 17.09 -14.78 -19.11
N GLY A 139 16.30 -15.73 -18.62
CA GLY A 139 16.71 -16.70 -17.62
C GLY A 139 16.79 -16.13 -16.21
N VAL A 140 15.81 -15.31 -15.81
CA VAL A 140 15.69 -14.89 -14.39
C VAL A 140 15.36 -16.09 -13.50
N ASP A 141 15.82 -16.05 -12.25
CA ASP A 141 15.70 -17.19 -11.33
C ASP A 141 14.35 -17.25 -10.61
N GLY A 142 13.65 -16.13 -10.50
CA GLY A 142 12.34 -16.05 -9.84
C GLY A 142 11.61 -14.75 -10.11
N PHE A 143 10.30 -14.73 -9.80
CA PHE A 143 9.45 -13.55 -9.99
C PHE A 143 8.75 -13.12 -8.71
N LEU A 144 8.65 -11.81 -8.54
CA LEU A 144 7.69 -11.14 -7.64
C LEU A 144 6.74 -10.33 -8.51
N ILE A 145 5.43 -10.50 -8.33
CA ILE A 145 4.42 -9.95 -9.24
C ILE A 145 3.40 -9.13 -8.47
N ASN A 146 3.31 -7.84 -8.80
CA ASN A 146 2.35 -6.89 -8.24
C ASN A 146 1.60 -6.17 -9.37
N VAL A 147 0.68 -6.87 -10.01
CA VAL A 147 -0.08 -6.39 -11.15
C VAL A 147 -1.57 -6.62 -10.96
N MET A 148 -2.38 -6.28 -11.97
CA MET A 148 -3.83 -6.47 -11.92
C MET A 148 -4.23 -7.95 -11.97
N SER A 149 -5.20 -8.34 -11.17
CA SER A 149 -5.64 -9.74 -11.00
C SER A 149 -6.15 -10.41 -12.27
N GLU A 150 -6.58 -9.66 -13.28
CA GLU A 150 -7.07 -10.19 -14.55
C GLU A 150 -6.00 -10.97 -15.34
N THR A 151 -4.71 -10.70 -15.09
CA THR A 151 -3.60 -11.39 -15.75
C THR A 151 -3.15 -12.66 -15.04
N TYR A 152 -3.49 -12.83 -13.76
CA TYR A 152 -3.01 -13.93 -12.91
C TYR A 152 -3.19 -15.32 -13.49
N PRO A 153 -4.32 -15.72 -14.12
CA PRO A 153 -4.45 -17.04 -14.67
C PRO A 153 -3.39 -17.35 -15.75
N ARG A 154 -3.10 -16.37 -16.61
CA ARG A 154 -2.13 -16.56 -17.69
C ARG A 154 -0.68 -16.48 -17.20
N GLU A 155 -0.39 -15.59 -16.27
CA GLU A 155 0.92 -15.51 -15.60
C GLU A 155 1.27 -16.82 -14.90
N HIS A 156 0.32 -17.35 -14.12
CA HIS A 156 0.44 -18.63 -13.42
C HIS A 156 0.78 -19.77 -14.39
N GLU A 157 0.05 -19.86 -15.53
CA GLU A 157 0.30 -20.85 -16.56
C GLU A 157 1.72 -20.71 -17.13
N MET A 158 2.12 -19.50 -17.54
CA MET A 158 3.43 -19.24 -18.16
C MET A 158 4.59 -19.59 -17.21
N LEU A 159 4.51 -19.18 -15.95
CA LEU A 159 5.58 -19.42 -14.97
C LEU A 159 5.68 -20.88 -14.57
N ARG A 160 4.55 -21.58 -14.45
CA ARG A 160 4.54 -23.03 -14.20
C ARG A 160 5.07 -23.83 -15.39
N GLU A 161 4.73 -23.43 -16.62
CA GLU A 161 5.29 -24.06 -17.84
C GLU A 161 6.81 -23.84 -17.93
N ALA A 162 7.29 -22.67 -17.53
CA ALA A 162 8.71 -22.35 -17.48
C ALA A 162 9.45 -23.03 -16.31
N GLY A 163 8.72 -23.48 -15.27
CA GLY A 163 9.29 -24.06 -14.06
C GLY A 163 10.03 -23.03 -13.18
N ILE A 164 9.67 -21.75 -13.28
CA ILE A 164 10.30 -20.66 -12.53
C ILE A 164 9.44 -20.31 -11.30
N PRO A 165 10.00 -20.28 -10.08
CA PRO A 165 9.30 -19.90 -8.87
C PRO A 165 8.79 -18.46 -8.94
N TYR A 166 7.62 -18.21 -8.36
CA TYR A 166 7.10 -16.85 -8.25
C TYR A 166 6.23 -16.67 -6.99
N ILE A 167 6.07 -15.41 -6.56
CA ILE A 167 5.20 -15.00 -5.47
C ILE A 167 4.43 -13.76 -5.93
N ASN A 168 3.12 -13.78 -5.75
CA ASN A 168 2.29 -12.59 -5.93
C ASN A 168 2.46 -11.66 -4.72
N VAL A 169 2.55 -10.36 -4.98
CA VAL A 169 2.70 -9.32 -3.97
C VAL A 169 1.50 -8.39 -4.01
N MET A 170 0.96 -8.03 -2.87
CA MET A 170 -0.26 -7.23 -2.65
C MET A 170 -1.55 -7.97 -2.98
N GLY A 171 -1.63 -8.67 -4.09
CA GLY A 171 -2.85 -9.33 -4.56
C GLY A 171 -2.71 -10.85 -4.66
N PRO A 172 -3.52 -11.64 -3.94
CA PRO A 172 -3.58 -13.09 -4.12
C PRO A 172 -4.30 -13.46 -5.42
N TYR A 173 -3.93 -14.61 -6.00
CA TYR A 173 -4.66 -15.22 -7.10
C TYR A 173 -5.69 -16.22 -6.58
N PHE A 174 -6.96 -15.86 -6.64
CA PHE A 174 -8.06 -16.75 -6.23
C PHE A 174 -8.73 -17.45 -7.42
N ASP A 175 -9.09 -18.71 -7.22
CA ASP A 175 -10.01 -19.42 -8.11
C ASP A 175 -11.47 -18.95 -7.90
N ALA A 176 -12.40 -19.52 -8.70
CA ALA A 176 -13.83 -19.19 -8.59
C ALA A 176 -14.47 -19.63 -7.25
N GLN A 177 -13.79 -20.44 -6.46
CA GLN A 177 -14.20 -20.92 -5.14
C GLN A 177 -13.56 -20.11 -4.00
N GLY A 178 -12.70 -19.14 -4.31
CA GLY A 178 -11.98 -18.32 -3.34
C GLY A 178 -10.75 -18.99 -2.72
N ASN A 179 -10.24 -20.07 -3.34
CA ASN A 179 -8.99 -20.71 -2.90
C ASN A 179 -7.79 -20.00 -3.53
N ASN A 180 -6.73 -19.78 -2.75
CA ASN A 180 -5.51 -19.17 -3.26
C ASN A 180 -4.71 -20.17 -4.10
N MET A 181 -4.37 -19.79 -5.32
CA MET A 181 -3.79 -20.65 -6.35
C MET A 181 -2.26 -20.55 -6.45
N ALA A 182 -1.65 -19.50 -5.90
CA ALA A 182 -0.22 -19.22 -5.98
C ALA A 182 0.31 -18.66 -4.67
N PRO A 183 1.59 -18.88 -4.32
CA PRO A 183 2.17 -18.22 -3.16
C PRO A 183 1.99 -16.71 -3.26
N ALA A 184 1.54 -16.09 -2.16
CA ALA A 184 1.32 -14.65 -2.13
C ALA A 184 1.73 -14.04 -0.79
N VAL A 185 2.27 -12.83 -0.84
CA VAL A 185 2.41 -11.92 0.29
C VAL A 185 1.44 -10.77 0.09
N ALA A 186 0.50 -10.59 1.01
CA ALA A 186 -0.57 -9.63 0.85
C ALA A 186 -0.77 -8.76 2.11
N PHE A 187 -1.37 -7.61 1.88
CA PHE A 187 -1.92 -6.77 2.92
C PHE A 187 -3.38 -7.17 3.16
N ASN A 188 -3.74 -7.44 4.42
CA ASN A 188 -5.12 -7.78 4.75
C ASN A 188 -5.96 -6.49 4.82
N GLY A 189 -6.52 -6.09 3.69
CA GLY A 189 -7.32 -4.88 3.55
C GLY A 189 -8.55 -4.87 4.46
N TYR A 190 -9.25 -6.00 4.54
CA TYR A 190 -10.44 -6.14 5.38
C TYR A 190 -10.09 -5.97 6.87
N GLN A 191 -9.03 -6.63 7.35
CA GLN A 191 -8.58 -6.47 8.73
C GLN A 191 -8.12 -5.03 9.02
N ALA A 192 -7.41 -4.40 8.09
CA ALA A 192 -6.99 -3.00 8.24
C ALA A 192 -8.16 -2.03 8.38
N GLY A 193 -9.24 -2.23 7.61
CA GLY A 193 -10.48 -1.48 7.75
C GLY A 193 -11.17 -1.71 9.09
N SER A 194 -11.17 -2.96 9.57
CA SER A 194 -11.71 -3.31 10.88
C SER A 194 -10.88 -2.69 12.02
N ASP A 195 -9.54 -2.83 11.98
CA ASP A 195 -8.63 -2.32 13.02
C ASP A 195 -8.71 -0.79 13.16
N ILE A 196 -8.74 -0.07 12.03
CA ILE A 196 -8.84 1.39 12.04
C ILE A 196 -10.20 1.85 12.59
N THR A 197 -11.26 1.05 12.39
CA THR A 197 -12.58 1.33 12.93
C THR A 197 -12.63 1.14 14.44
N ASP A 198 -12.09 0.04 14.95
CA ASP A 198 -11.95 -0.15 16.39
C ASP A 198 -11.13 0.98 17.03
N TRP A 199 -10.02 1.35 16.38
CA TRP A 199 -9.17 2.41 16.90
C TRP A 199 -9.89 3.76 16.99
N TRP A 200 -10.61 4.19 15.96
CA TRP A 200 -11.26 5.49 16.01
C TRP A 200 -12.45 5.52 16.97
N LEU A 201 -13.20 4.41 17.11
CA LEU A 201 -14.26 4.30 18.09
C LEU A 201 -13.75 4.47 19.52
N ASP A 202 -12.57 3.93 19.81
CA ASP A 202 -11.92 4.08 21.12
C ASP A 202 -11.31 5.46 21.36
N ASN A 203 -10.90 6.16 20.29
CA ASN A 203 -10.05 7.36 20.40
C ASN A 203 -10.70 8.67 19.96
N TYR A 204 -11.87 8.66 19.29
CA TYR A 204 -12.51 9.90 18.79
C TYR A 204 -12.71 10.99 19.85
N PRO A 205 -12.99 10.69 21.15
CA PRO A 205 -13.19 11.74 22.14
C PRO A 205 -11.94 12.62 22.34
N ALA A 206 -10.75 12.06 22.14
CA ALA A 206 -9.49 12.82 22.24
C ALA A 206 -9.36 13.88 21.14
N TYR A 207 -10.00 13.68 19.99
CA TYR A 207 -9.91 14.55 18.82
C TYR A 207 -11.16 15.39 18.60
N LEU A 208 -12.33 14.82 18.87
CA LEU A 208 -13.63 15.46 18.61
C LEU A 208 -14.35 15.94 19.88
N GLY A 209 -13.70 15.73 21.07
CA GLY A 209 -14.29 16.09 22.37
C GLY A 209 -15.46 15.19 22.76
N ASP A 210 -16.29 15.66 23.71
CA ASP A 210 -17.42 14.89 24.28
C ASP A 210 -18.62 14.80 23.32
N ALA A 211 -18.37 14.62 22.01
CA ALA A 211 -19.43 14.42 21.02
C ALA A 211 -20.13 13.07 21.25
N ASP A 212 -21.46 13.07 21.21
CA ASP A 212 -22.22 11.82 21.16
C ASP A 212 -21.94 11.11 19.83
N LEU A 213 -21.63 9.81 19.86
CA LEU A 213 -21.35 9.02 18.67
C LEU A 213 -22.47 9.11 17.63
N SER A 214 -23.72 9.18 18.08
CA SER A 214 -24.89 9.33 17.21
C SER A 214 -24.97 10.69 16.48
N SER A 215 -24.15 11.66 16.86
CA SER A 215 -24.01 12.96 16.18
C SER A 215 -22.82 13.06 15.22
N ILE A 216 -22.03 12.00 15.12
CA ILE A 216 -20.82 11.93 14.26
C ILE A 216 -21.17 11.27 12.94
N GLY A 217 -20.83 11.91 11.82
CA GLY A 217 -20.88 11.27 10.50
C GLY A 217 -19.65 10.40 10.28
N PHE A 218 -19.83 9.14 9.89
CA PHE A 218 -18.77 8.25 9.47
C PHE A 218 -18.74 8.17 7.95
N MET A 219 -17.72 8.78 7.34
CA MET A 219 -17.55 8.79 5.88
C MET A 219 -16.47 7.81 5.46
N VAL A 220 -16.80 6.92 4.52
CA VAL A 220 -15.83 6.01 3.89
C VAL A 220 -15.64 6.44 2.45
N VAL A 221 -14.42 6.86 2.11
CA VAL A 221 -14.01 7.28 0.75
C VAL A 221 -13.23 6.15 0.12
N THR A 222 -13.79 5.55 -0.93
CA THR A 222 -13.27 4.33 -1.56
C THR A 222 -13.18 4.43 -3.08
N PHE A 223 -12.65 3.39 -3.71
CA PHE A 223 -12.58 3.22 -5.16
C PHE A 223 -12.82 1.74 -5.49
N THR A 224 -14.09 1.38 -5.70
CA THR A 224 -14.53 -0.02 -5.82
C THR A 224 -14.12 -0.71 -7.11
N VAL A 225 -13.51 0.02 -8.05
CA VAL A 225 -12.92 -0.57 -9.28
C VAL A 225 -11.77 -1.53 -8.94
N ALA A 226 -11.07 -1.30 -7.82
CA ALA A 226 -9.98 -2.15 -7.37
C ALA A 226 -10.36 -2.89 -6.08
N LEU A 227 -10.24 -4.23 -6.11
CA LEU A 227 -10.67 -5.12 -5.03
C LEU A 227 -9.99 -4.78 -3.69
N GLU A 228 -8.71 -4.47 -3.72
CA GLU A 228 -7.92 -4.13 -2.51
C GLU A 228 -8.46 -2.91 -1.75
N PHE A 229 -9.10 -1.97 -2.44
CA PHE A 229 -9.74 -0.82 -1.80
C PHE A 229 -11.14 -1.16 -1.30
N THR A 230 -11.86 -2.02 -2.02
CA THR A 230 -13.15 -2.55 -1.60
C THR A 230 -13.02 -3.32 -0.28
N GLU A 231 -12.03 -4.21 -0.17
CA GLU A 231 -11.77 -4.95 1.08
C GLU A 231 -11.55 -4.02 2.28
N ARG A 232 -10.81 -2.92 2.11
CA ARG A 232 -10.58 -1.94 3.18
C ARG A 232 -11.87 -1.23 3.61
N SER A 233 -12.68 -0.80 2.64
CA SER A 233 -13.96 -0.17 2.94
C SER A 233 -14.96 -1.14 3.56
N ASP A 234 -15.03 -2.37 3.07
CA ASP A 234 -15.94 -3.39 3.61
C ASP A 234 -15.56 -3.74 5.05
N GLY A 235 -14.27 -3.94 5.34
CA GLY A 235 -13.82 -4.19 6.70
C GLY A 235 -14.19 -3.07 7.68
N ALA A 236 -14.05 -1.82 7.26
CA ALA A 236 -14.42 -0.67 8.09
C ALA A 236 -15.94 -0.57 8.31
N LEU A 237 -16.72 -0.74 7.25
CA LEU A 237 -18.18 -0.64 7.30
C LEU A 237 -18.81 -1.79 8.08
N ASP A 238 -18.37 -3.02 7.80
CA ASP A 238 -18.89 -4.20 8.48
C ASP A 238 -18.58 -4.15 9.98
N ARG A 239 -17.38 -3.70 10.35
CA ARG A 239 -17.00 -3.54 11.76
C ARG A 239 -17.83 -2.47 12.45
N PHE A 240 -18.07 -1.33 11.82
CA PHE A 240 -18.92 -0.28 12.38
C PHE A 240 -20.36 -0.75 12.54
N ARG A 241 -20.92 -1.44 11.55
CA ARG A 241 -22.27 -2.01 11.60
C ARG A 241 -22.42 -3.10 12.64
N GLU A 242 -21.39 -3.92 12.84
CA GLU A 242 -21.38 -4.95 13.88
C GLU A 242 -21.48 -4.33 15.27
N LEU A 243 -20.73 -3.25 15.53
CA LEU A 243 -20.66 -2.59 16.83
C LEU A 243 -21.83 -1.62 17.06
N HIS A 244 -22.28 -0.93 16.02
CA HIS A 244 -23.27 0.13 16.08
C HIS A 244 -24.34 0.02 14.98
N PRO A 245 -25.10 -1.10 14.93
CA PRO A 245 -26.14 -1.29 13.91
C PRO A 245 -27.24 -0.22 13.94
N GLU A 246 -27.43 0.46 15.08
CA GLU A 246 -28.37 1.57 15.25
C GLU A 246 -27.94 2.87 14.57
N LEU A 247 -26.68 2.97 14.13
CA LEU A 247 -26.09 4.17 13.51
C LEU A 247 -25.90 4.04 11.99
N GLU A 248 -26.63 3.16 11.32
CA GLU A 248 -26.53 2.98 9.85
C GLU A 248 -26.77 4.30 9.10
N ASP A 249 -27.69 5.15 9.56
CA ASP A 249 -27.98 6.46 8.96
C ASP A 249 -26.81 7.48 9.10
N ASN A 250 -25.82 7.17 9.93
CA ASN A 250 -24.62 8.00 10.10
C ASN A 250 -23.49 7.64 9.12
N ILE A 251 -23.67 6.59 8.30
CA ILE A 251 -22.67 6.14 7.32
C ILE A 251 -22.83 6.91 6.02
N TYR A 252 -21.73 7.47 5.53
CA TYR A 252 -21.63 8.17 4.26
C TYR A 252 -20.62 7.47 3.36
N TYR A 253 -21.12 6.77 2.34
CA TYR A 253 -20.29 6.02 1.42
C TYR A 253 -20.00 6.83 0.17
N VAL A 254 -18.71 7.07 -0.12
CA VAL A 254 -18.25 7.88 -1.24
C VAL A 254 -17.35 7.02 -2.12
N ASP A 255 -17.93 6.48 -3.20
CA ASP A 255 -17.19 5.72 -4.21
C ASP A 255 -16.70 6.67 -5.30
N LEU A 256 -15.37 6.77 -5.44
CA LEU A 256 -14.75 7.69 -6.39
C LEU A 256 -14.81 7.11 -7.80
N THR A 257 -15.00 7.99 -8.77
CA THR A 257 -15.07 7.61 -10.19
C THR A 257 -13.71 7.38 -10.83
N ASN A 258 -12.63 7.82 -10.15
CA ASN A 258 -11.26 7.67 -10.61
C ASN A 258 -10.32 7.75 -9.40
N PHE A 259 -9.14 7.13 -9.51
CA PHE A 259 -8.08 7.23 -8.50
C PHE A 259 -7.41 8.61 -8.61
N SER A 260 -7.90 9.58 -7.82
CA SER A 260 -7.45 10.97 -7.87
C SER A 260 -7.65 11.69 -6.55
N MET A 261 -6.62 12.38 -6.09
CA MET A 261 -6.65 13.27 -4.92
C MET A 261 -7.68 14.41 -5.10
N ASP A 262 -7.76 15.00 -6.30
CA ASP A 262 -8.67 16.12 -6.56
C ASP A 262 -10.13 15.67 -6.53
N ILE A 263 -10.44 14.48 -7.07
CA ILE A 263 -11.79 13.91 -7.01
C ILE A 263 -12.17 13.58 -5.55
N ALA A 264 -11.23 13.07 -4.76
CA ALA A 264 -11.44 12.85 -3.33
C ALA A 264 -11.73 14.17 -2.60
N TYR A 265 -10.94 15.21 -2.88
CA TYR A 265 -11.19 16.57 -2.35
C TYR A 265 -12.60 17.06 -2.68
N ASP A 266 -13.00 17.05 -3.96
CA ASP A 266 -14.30 17.54 -4.38
C ASP A 266 -15.46 16.73 -3.75
N SER A 267 -15.32 15.41 -3.70
CA SER A 267 -16.35 14.51 -3.15
C SER A 267 -16.53 14.69 -1.64
N VAL A 268 -15.44 14.80 -0.90
CA VAL A 268 -15.47 15.06 0.55
C VAL A 268 -16.06 16.44 0.84
N ALA A 269 -15.60 17.47 0.12
CA ALA A 269 -16.11 18.83 0.29
C ALA A 269 -17.62 18.91 0.00
N ALA A 270 -18.08 18.25 -1.05
CA ALA A 270 -19.50 18.20 -1.40
C ALA A 270 -20.33 17.46 -0.33
N THR A 271 -19.84 16.31 0.15
CA THR A 271 -20.55 15.52 1.16
C THR A 271 -20.65 16.26 2.50
N VAL A 272 -19.56 16.83 2.98
CA VAL A 272 -19.57 17.62 4.24
C VAL A 272 -20.45 18.86 4.13
N SER A 273 -20.41 19.57 2.98
CA SER A 273 -21.22 20.77 2.76
C SER A 273 -22.71 20.45 2.58
N GLY A 274 -23.01 19.30 1.96
CA GLY A 274 -24.39 18.85 1.74
C GLY A 274 -25.11 18.38 3.00
N ASN A 275 -24.36 18.07 4.07
CA ASN A 275 -24.85 17.60 5.37
C ASN A 275 -24.39 18.55 6.48
N ALA A 276 -24.75 19.83 6.34
CA ALA A 276 -24.28 20.91 7.21
C ALA A 276 -24.73 20.78 8.68
N GLU A 277 -25.75 19.99 8.95
CA GLU A 277 -26.26 19.65 10.29
C GLU A 277 -25.30 18.74 11.06
N ILE A 278 -24.41 18.01 10.37
CA ILE A 278 -23.40 17.16 11.00
C ILE A 278 -22.16 17.99 11.29
N GLU A 279 -21.94 18.26 12.58
CA GLU A 279 -20.83 19.10 13.03
C GLU A 279 -19.51 18.35 13.15
N LYS A 280 -19.54 17.04 13.36
CA LYS A 280 -18.34 16.20 13.59
C LYS A 280 -18.29 15.06 12.59
N TRP A 281 -17.10 14.78 12.08
CA TRP A 281 -16.90 13.71 11.11
C TRP A 281 -15.68 12.86 11.43
N VAL A 282 -15.79 11.58 11.15
CA VAL A 282 -14.67 10.66 10.95
C VAL A 282 -14.67 10.27 9.49
N ILE A 283 -13.56 10.52 8.80
CA ILE A 283 -13.40 10.19 7.38
C ILE A 283 -12.34 9.11 7.27
N PHE A 284 -12.74 7.91 6.88
CA PHE A 284 -11.81 6.85 6.49
C PHE A 284 -11.65 6.87 4.97
N ALA A 285 -10.47 7.24 4.51
CA ALA A 285 -10.08 7.20 3.11
C ALA A 285 -9.19 5.98 2.88
N VAL A 286 -9.61 5.06 2.01
CA VAL A 286 -8.95 3.77 1.83
C VAL A 286 -7.55 3.83 1.21
N ALA A 287 -7.12 5.00 0.75
CA ALA A 287 -5.78 5.27 0.21
C ALA A 287 -5.28 6.64 0.66
N GLU A 288 -3.97 6.77 0.83
CA GLU A 288 -3.34 8.01 1.32
C GLU A 288 -3.57 9.22 0.40
N ASP A 289 -3.60 9.03 -0.93
CA ASP A 289 -3.95 10.11 -1.86
C ASP A 289 -5.35 10.66 -1.58
N PHE A 290 -6.30 9.80 -1.28
CA PHE A 290 -7.66 10.22 -0.92
C PHE A 290 -7.69 10.93 0.45
N ALA A 291 -6.87 10.47 1.40
CA ALA A 291 -6.75 11.10 2.71
C ALA A 291 -6.16 12.50 2.62
N VAL A 292 -5.15 12.72 1.77
CA VAL A 292 -4.60 14.06 1.52
C VAL A 292 -5.64 14.95 0.86
N GLY A 293 -6.40 14.46 -0.12
CA GLY A 293 -7.54 15.16 -0.70
C GLY A 293 -8.59 15.54 0.34
N ALA A 294 -8.97 14.59 1.21
CA ALA A 294 -9.92 14.82 2.31
C ALA A 294 -9.41 15.90 3.30
N ASN A 295 -8.12 15.85 3.70
CA ASN A 295 -7.53 16.88 4.55
C ASN A 295 -7.64 18.28 3.94
N ARG A 296 -7.28 18.42 2.67
CA ARG A 296 -7.40 19.70 1.96
C ARG A 296 -8.85 20.20 1.89
N ALA A 297 -9.82 19.29 1.70
CA ALA A 297 -11.24 19.63 1.75
C ALA A 297 -11.63 20.17 3.13
N VAL A 298 -11.23 19.49 4.21
CA VAL A 298 -11.49 19.90 5.59
C VAL A 298 -10.92 21.30 5.89
N GLU A 299 -9.70 21.57 5.44
CA GLU A 299 -9.05 22.88 5.59
C GLU A 299 -9.79 23.97 4.80
N SER A 300 -10.16 23.70 3.55
CA SER A 300 -10.89 24.67 2.71
C SER A 300 -12.27 25.03 3.25
N LEU A 301 -12.91 24.08 3.96
CA LEU A 301 -14.19 24.26 4.62
C LEU A 301 -14.08 24.91 6.01
N ASN A 302 -12.85 25.21 6.49
CA ASN A 302 -12.57 25.68 7.85
C ASN A 302 -13.14 24.74 8.94
N ARG A 303 -13.09 23.43 8.73
CA ARG A 303 -13.62 22.40 9.64
C ARG A 303 -12.53 21.70 10.46
N VAL A 304 -11.33 22.30 10.52
CA VAL A 304 -10.20 21.85 11.34
C VAL A 304 -10.64 21.74 12.82
N GLY A 305 -10.33 20.60 13.46
CA GLY A 305 -10.72 20.33 14.86
C GLY A 305 -12.16 19.78 15.03
N SER A 306 -12.93 19.69 13.94
CA SER A 306 -14.25 19.03 13.97
C SER A 306 -14.32 17.79 13.06
N ILE A 307 -13.26 17.51 12.35
CA ILE A 307 -13.14 16.36 11.43
C ILE A 307 -11.78 15.70 11.65
N ILE A 308 -11.77 14.37 11.74
CA ILE A 308 -10.54 13.56 11.69
C ILE A 308 -10.53 12.73 10.42
N VAL A 309 -9.34 12.49 9.89
CA VAL A 309 -9.10 11.67 8.69
C VAL A 309 -8.24 10.49 9.08
N LEU A 310 -8.59 9.34 8.57
CA LEU A 310 -7.93 8.06 8.76
C LEU A 310 -7.62 7.46 7.39
N THR A 311 -6.59 6.61 7.28
CA THR A 311 -6.26 5.99 5.99
C THR A 311 -5.57 4.64 6.13
N THR A 312 -5.29 4.03 4.98
CA THR A 312 -4.25 3.01 4.81
C THR A 312 -3.19 3.53 3.84
N GLY A 313 -1.94 3.20 4.09
CA GLY A 313 -0.81 3.70 3.27
C GLY A 313 0.41 3.94 4.15
N ASN A 314 1.40 4.69 3.68
CA ASN A 314 2.61 4.96 4.47
C ASN A 314 3.41 6.18 3.98
N ASP A 315 3.98 6.12 2.78
CA ASP A 315 5.05 7.04 2.38
C ASP A 315 4.57 8.49 2.30
N VAL A 316 3.43 8.75 1.68
CA VAL A 316 2.86 10.11 1.57
C VAL A 316 2.40 10.62 2.93
N ALA A 317 1.68 9.78 3.69
CA ALA A 317 1.17 10.17 5.00
C ALA A 317 2.32 10.41 6.00
N PHE A 318 3.36 9.58 5.99
CA PHE A 318 4.52 9.78 6.88
C PHE A 318 5.34 11.02 6.52
N GLU A 319 5.47 11.35 5.23
CA GLU A 319 6.07 12.61 4.78
C GLU A 319 5.26 13.82 5.25
N GLU A 320 3.95 13.79 5.06
CA GLU A 320 3.02 14.84 5.53
C GLU A 320 3.12 15.02 7.06
N TRP A 321 3.19 13.93 7.82
CA TRP A 321 3.39 14.00 9.27
C TRP A 321 4.77 14.53 9.66
N GLY A 322 5.81 14.16 8.93
CA GLY A 322 7.17 14.67 9.12
C GLY A 322 7.26 16.18 8.89
N ASN A 323 6.49 16.70 7.94
CA ASN A 323 6.40 18.12 7.60
C ASN A 323 5.37 18.89 8.46
N ASN A 324 4.72 18.26 9.43
CA ASN A 324 3.60 18.81 10.21
C ASN A 324 2.44 19.32 9.34
N ALA A 325 2.28 18.75 8.14
CA ALA A 325 1.13 18.98 7.27
C ALA A 325 -0.04 18.04 7.64
N THR A 326 -1.19 18.21 6.99
CA THR A 326 -2.39 17.39 7.18
C THR A 326 -2.74 17.12 8.65
N PRO A 327 -3.04 18.16 9.47
CA PRO A 327 -3.24 18.00 10.90
C PRO A 327 -4.43 17.12 11.28
N GLN A 328 -5.39 16.92 10.37
CA GLN A 328 -6.56 16.09 10.59
C GLN A 328 -6.32 14.61 10.29
N LEU A 329 -5.26 14.26 9.57
CA LEU A 329 -4.84 12.87 9.39
C LEU A 329 -4.16 12.40 10.69
N VAL A 330 -4.91 11.62 11.49
CA VAL A 330 -4.51 11.31 12.87
C VAL A 330 -4.00 9.89 13.04
N ALA A 331 -4.47 8.94 12.21
CA ALA A 331 -4.05 7.55 12.26
C ALA A 331 -4.14 6.88 10.88
N LEU A 332 -3.36 5.84 10.71
CA LEU A 332 -3.40 4.98 9.53
C LEU A 332 -2.99 3.54 9.86
N VAL A 333 -3.32 2.61 8.96
CA VAL A 333 -2.76 1.26 8.95
C VAL A 333 -1.70 1.21 7.84
N PRO A 334 -0.41 1.01 8.17
CA PRO A 334 0.66 1.06 7.18
C PRO A 334 0.64 -0.14 6.24
N VAL A 335 0.87 0.13 4.95
CA VAL A 335 1.30 -0.87 3.96
C VAL A 335 2.82 -0.76 3.86
N TRP A 336 3.54 -1.29 4.85
CA TRP A 336 4.95 -1.00 5.00
C TRP A 336 5.85 -1.84 4.08
N LYS A 337 6.68 -1.15 3.28
CA LYS A 337 7.53 -1.76 2.25
C LYS A 337 8.49 -2.83 2.80
N THR A 338 9.06 -2.61 3.98
CA THR A 338 9.99 -3.57 4.58
C THR A 338 9.28 -4.88 4.96
N SER A 339 8.09 -4.82 5.55
CA SER A 339 7.31 -6.03 5.91
C SER A 339 6.89 -6.81 4.66
N MET A 340 6.36 -6.10 3.66
CA MET A 340 5.89 -6.71 2.41
C MET A 340 7.05 -7.36 1.64
N MET A 341 8.10 -6.57 1.39
CA MET A 341 9.21 -7.02 0.55
C MET A 341 10.18 -7.94 1.29
N GLY A 342 10.27 -7.85 2.61
CA GLY A 342 11.05 -8.78 3.43
C GLY A 342 10.49 -10.20 3.33
N ALA A 343 9.18 -10.36 3.60
CA ALA A 343 8.52 -11.66 3.47
C ALA A 343 8.57 -12.19 2.02
N ALA A 344 8.38 -11.32 1.01
CA ALA A 344 8.46 -11.70 -0.39
C ALA A 344 9.88 -12.14 -0.81
N ALA A 345 10.91 -11.41 -0.36
CA ALA A 345 12.31 -11.74 -0.63
C ALA A 345 12.72 -13.07 0.02
N GLU A 346 12.38 -13.27 1.29
CA GLU A 346 12.66 -14.53 1.98
C GLU A 346 11.96 -15.71 1.30
N GLY A 347 10.69 -15.55 0.96
CA GLY A 347 9.91 -16.60 0.31
C GLY A 347 10.45 -16.96 -1.07
N ILE A 348 10.71 -15.96 -1.93
CA ILE A 348 11.19 -16.23 -3.29
C ILE A 348 12.59 -16.86 -3.28
N ILE A 349 13.49 -16.41 -2.41
CA ILE A 349 14.82 -16.98 -2.30
C ILE A 349 14.77 -18.41 -1.71
N ALA A 350 13.87 -18.69 -0.78
CA ALA A 350 13.66 -20.05 -0.26
C ALA A 350 13.19 -21.01 -1.37
N LEU A 351 12.30 -20.54 -2.26
CA LEU A 351 11.84 -21.31 -3.42
C LEU A 351 12.95 -21.53 -4.46
N VAL A 352 13.70 -20.48 -4.81
CA VAL A 352 14.80 -20.55 -5.80
C VAL A 352 15.96 -21.40 -5.30
N ASP A 353 16.30 -21.33 -4.00
CA ASP A 353 17.31 -22.18 -3.35
C ASP A 353 16.85 -23.65 -3.26
N GLY A 354 15.57 -23.95 -3.52
CA GLY A 354 15.00 -25.28 -3.33
C GLY A 354 14.89 -25.71 -1.84
N ARG A 355 15.03 -24.77 -0.90
CA ARG A 355 14.81 -25.02 0.54
C ARG A 355 13.34 -25.22 0.86
N GLU A 356 12.48 -24.54 0.09
CA GLU A 356 11.03 -24.65 0.15
C GLU A 356 10.47 -24.97 -1.24
N THR A 357 9.23 -25.46 -1.25
CA THR A 357 8.39 -25.63 -2.42
C THR A 357 7.11 -24.81 -2.26
N GLU A 358 6.31 -24.63 -3.29
CA GLU A 358 4.98 -24.03 -3.17
C GLU A 358 4.11 -24.72 -2.11
N ASP A 359 4.33 -26.03 -1.91
CA ASP A 359 3.59 -26.84 -0.92
C ASP A 359 4.07 -26.65 0.51
N THR A 360 5.31 -26.27 0.73
CA THR A 360 5.90 -26.16 2.07
C THR A 360 6.09 -24.72 2.53
N LEU A 361 6.18 -23.78 1.59
CA LEU A 361 6.34 -22.36 1.91
C LEU A 361 5.17 -21.86 2.76
N TRP A 362 5.49 -21.41 3.99
CA TRP A 362 4.53 -20.91 5.00
C TRP A 362 3.36 -21.85 5.26
N LYS A 363 3.59 -23.15 5.20
CA LYS A 363 2.55 -24.19 5.24
C LYS A 363 1.60 -24.09 6.42
N GLU A 364 2.10 -23.68 7.60
CA GLU A 364 1.30 -23.54 8.82
C GLU A 364 0.25 -22.41 8.72
N LEU A 365 0.43 -21.48 7.81
CA LEU A 365 -0.51 -20.38 7.56
C LEU A 365 -1.52 -20.70 6.44
N ARG A 366 -1.36 -21.85 5.76
CA ARG A 366 -2.22 -22.21 4.62
C ARG A 366 -3.64 -22.53 5.08
N ARG A 367 -4.61 -21.84 4.50
CA ARG A 367 -6.02 -22.11 4.73
C ARG A 367 -6.43 -23.47 4.13
N PRO A 368 -7.45 -24.15 4.70
CA PRO A 368 -8.04 -25.33 4.07
C PRO A 368 -8.48 -25.04 2.64
N ASN A 369 -8.14 -25.91 1.69
CA ASN A 369 -8.42 -25.84 0.25
C ASN A 369 -7.56 -24.86 -0.57
N ASP A 370 -6.74 -24.02 0.02
CA ASP A 370 -5.76 -23.24 -0.75
C ASP A 370 -4.74 -24.19 -1.41
N VAL A 371 -4.41 -23.94 -2.66
CA VAL A 371 -3.36 -24.66 -3.40
C VAL A 371 -1.97 -24.21 -2.89
N ALA A 372 -1.82 -22.91 -2.65
CA ALA A 372 -0.60 -22.33 -2.11
C ALA A 372 -0.91 -21.36 -0.97
N THR A 373 0.09 -21.04 -0.15
CA THR A 373 -0.11 -20.19 1.03
C THR A 373 -0.26 -18.71 0.65
N LEU A 374 -1.23 -18.06 1.28
CA LEU A 374 -1.37 -16.62 1.33
C LEU A 374 -0.84 -16.11 2.68
N PHE A 375 0.29 -15.45 2.63
CA PHE A 375 0.90 -14.82 3.79
C PHE A 375 0.38 -13.38 3.91
N TYR A 376 -0.37 -13.10 4.96
CA TYR A 376 -0.74 -11.73 5.30
C TYR A 376 0.30 -11.09 6.20
N VAL A 377 0.81 -9.92 5.82
CA VAL A 377 1.59 -9.10 6.75
C VAL A 377 0.69 -8.60 7.88
N GLU A 378 1.25 -8.50 9.08
CA GLU A 378 0.51 -7.98 10.23
C GLU A 378 0.07 -6.55 10.00
N THR A 379 -1.16 -6.23 10.44
CA THR A 379 -1.72 -4.88 10.45
C THR A 379 -1.62 -4.29 11.85
N GLU A 380 -1.32 -3.00 11.93
CA GLU A 380 -1.34 -2.27 13.20
C GLU A 380 -1.75 -0.82 12.92
N VAL A 381 -2.49 -0.21 13.83
CA VAL A 381 -2.84 1.21 13.70
C VAL A 381 -1.71 2.07 14.23
N VAL A 382 -1.23 2.95 13.38
CA VAL A 382 -0.14 3.87 13.65
C VAL A 382 -0.67 5.30 13.66
N THR A 383 -0.22 6.09 14.62
CA THR A 383 -0.59 7.50 14.76
C THR A 383 0.59 8.41 14.41
N ARG A 384 0.30 9.71 14.30
CA ARG A 384 1.35 10.73 14.12
C ARG A 384 2.45 10.68 15.20
N ASP A 385 2.11 10.25 16.41
CA ASP A 385 3.06 10.20 17.52
C ASP A 385 3.89 8.90 17.53
N THR A 386 3.34 7.81 16.95
CA THR A 386 3.94 6.46 17.04
C THR A 386 4.61 5.98 15.75
N TYR A 387 4.42 6.67 14.61
CA TYR A 387 4.89 6.16 13.32
C TYR A 387 6.41 5.98 13.22
N ARG A 388 7.20 6.83 13.90
CA ARG A 388 8.67 6.69 13.89
C ARG A 388 9.14 5.45 14.64
N ASP A 389 8.49 5.15 15.77
CA ASP A 389 8.79 3.95 16.55
C ASP A 389 8.36 2.69 15.78
N PHE A 390 7.23 2.75 15.07
CA PHE A 390 6.79 1.69 14.16
C PHE A 390 7.86 1.41 13.09
N ILE A 391 8.30 2.44 12.36
CA ILE A 391 9.33 2.30 11.31
C ILE A 391 10.59 1.66 11.89
N ALA A 392 11.12 2.23 12.98
CA ALA A 392 12.35 1.75 13.60
C ALA A 392 12.23 0.28 14.06
N ARG A 393 11.08 -0.11 14.61
CA ARG A 393 10.83 -1.47 15.07
C ARG A 393 10.77 -2.47 13.91
N ILE A 394 10.01 -2.15 12.86
CA ILE A 394 9.87 -3.03 11.69
C ILE A 394 11.21 -3.13 10.95
N ASP A 395 11.88 -2.03 10.70
CA ASP A 395 13.17 -2.05 10.01
C ASP A 395 14.22 -2.85 10.80
N ALA A 396 14.20 -2.76 12.13
CA ALA A 396 15.07 -3.56 12.99
C ALA A 396 14.77 -5.08 12.92
N GLN A 397 13.49 -5.49 12.79
CA GLN A 397 13.12 -6.91 12.62
C GLN A 397 13.78 -7.52 11.37
N PHE A 398 13.87 -6.75 10.30
CA PHE A 398 14.54 -7.15 9.06
C PHE A 398 16.02 -6.72 9.02
N GLY A 399 16.59 -6.19 10.14
CA GLY A 399 17.99 -5.78 10.26
C GLY A 399 18.34 -4.59 9.36
N ILE A 400 17.39 -3.76 8.97
CA ILE A 400 17.59 -2.50 8.27
C ILE A 400 17.83 -1.43 9.36
N SER A 401 18.99 -0.77 9.33
CA SER A 401 19.40 0.24 10.32
C SER A 401 19.68 1.57 9.65
#